data_be39c763e2b22611d459ba4c28aac3fb
#
_entry.id   be39c763e2b22611d459ba4c28aac3fb
#
_cell.length_a   1.000
_cell.length_b   1.000
_cell.length_c   1.000
_cell.angle_alpha   90.00
_cell.angle_beta   90.00
_cell.angle_gamma   90.00
#
_symmetry.space_group_name_H-M   'P 1'
#
loop_
_entity.id
_entity.type
_entity.pdbx_description
1 polymer ?
#
loop_
_entity_poly.entity_id
_entity_poly.type
_entity_poly.pdbx_seq_one_letter_code
_entity_poly.pdbx_strand_id
1 'polypeptide(L)'
;MNLNEVIARVVDLDLDTDHYAVFGSGPLLARGIIATVGDVDILARGLAWQAAKTRGELVVLPECDVSVVSIDEGVVTIGTKWAIGEIDVDYAIDSADFISGLPWVRLDLVAEYKRLAGRPKDLAHLGLLEAWFEAGNHPTN
;
A
#
# COMPACT_ATOMS: atom_id res chain seq x y z
N MET A 1 -2.64 0.00 14.03
CA MET A 1 -3.85 -0.73 13.57
C MET A 1 -3.50 -2.18 13.28
N ASN A 2 -4.34 -3.09 13.73
CA ASN A 2 -4.25 -4.50 13.34
C ASN A 2 -4.93 -4.72 11.97
N LEU A 3 -4.88 -5.95 11.46
CA LEU A 3 -5.42 -6.26 10.14
C LEU A 3 -6.92 -5.94 10.02
N ASN A 4 -7.71 -6.30 11.03
CA ASN A 4 -9.16 -6.05 10.99
C ASN A 4 -9.47 -4.55 10.95
N GLU A 5 -8.72 -3.74 11.67
CA GLU A 5 -8.87 -2.29 11.66
C GLU A 5 -8.50 -1.68 10.30
N VAL A 6 -7.43 -2.17 9.67
CA VAL A 6 -7.03 -1.73 8.33
C VAL A 6 -8.10 -2.13 7.30
N ILE A 7 -8.58 -3.36 7.34
CA ILE A 7 -9.63 -3.83 6.43
C ILE A 7 -10.88 -2.95 6.57
N ALA A 8 -11.32 -2.67 7.79
CA ALA A 8 -12.48 -1.82 8.03
C ALA A 8 -12.31 -0.42 7.43
N ARG A 9 -11.15 0.18 7.59
CA ARG A 9 -10.85 1.50 7.03
C ARG A 9 -10.88 1.49 5.50
N VAL A 10 -10.29 0.48 4.87
CA VAL A 10 -10.22 0.38 3.41
C VAL A 10 -11.61 0.11 2.83
N VAL A 11 -12.38 -0.79 3.43
CA VAL A 11 -13.76 -1.09 3.01
C VAL A 11 -14.65 0.16 3.11
N ASP A 12 -14.45 0.96 4.14
CA ASP A 12 -15.24 2.18 4.38
C ASP A 12 -14.99 3.26 3.31
N LEU A 13 -13.86 3.20 2.61
CA LEU A 13 -13.57 4.11 1.49
C LEU A 13 -14.47 3.84 0.27
N ASP A 14 -14.99 2.64 0.14
CA ASP A 14 -15.86 2.21 -0.97
C ASP A 14 -15.25 2.51 -2.35
N LEU A 15 -14.01 2.10 -2.55
CA LEU A 15 -13.31 2.26 -3.82
C LEU A 15 -13.47 0.99 -4.67
N ASP A 16 -13.43 1.17 -5.99
CA ASP A 16 -13.47 0.05 -6.93
C ASP A 16 -12.20 -0.81 -6.78
N THR A 17 -12.38 -2.07 -6.39
CA THR A 17 -11.28 -3.00 -6.13
C THR A 17 -10.46 -3.36 -7.37
N ASP A 18 -10.96 -3.08 -8.57
CA ASP A 18 -10.21 -3.26 -9.81
C ASP A 18 -9.25 -2.11 -10.09
N HIS A 19 -9.35 -1.00 -9.35
CA HIS A 19 -8.62 0.23 -9.64
C HIS A 19 -7.79 0.76 -8.47
N TYR A 20 -7.58 -0.04 -7.43
CA TYR A 20 -6.65 0.31 -6.36
C TYR A 20 -5.96 -0.93 -5.80
N ALA A 21 -4.89 -0.72 -5.04
CA ALA A 21 -4.27 -1.76 -4.22
C ALA A 21 -3.62 -1.13 -2.99
N VAL A 22 -3.69 -1.82 -1.86
CA VAL A 22 -3.01 -1.40 -0.63
C VAL A 22 -1.51 -1.64 -0.81
N PHE A 23 -0.73 -0.61 -0.52
CA PHE A 23 0.72 -0.55 -0.71
C PHE A 23 1.43 -0.36 0.65
N GLY A 24 2.73 -0.07 0.62
CA GLY A 24 3.50 0.19 1.84
C GLY A 24 3.64 -1.04 2.73
N SER A 25 3.32 -0.90 4.00
CA SER A 25 3.44 -1.99 4.97
C SER A 25 2.16 -2.85 5.11
N GLY A 26 1.05 -2.40 4.55
CA GLY A 26 -0.22 -3.14 4.57
C GLY A 26 -0.12 -4.57 4.05
N PRO A 27 0.55 -4.82 2.91
CA PRO A 27 0.72 -6.17 2.39
C PRO A 27 1.43 -7.14 3.35
N LEU A 28 2.37 -6.65 4.17
CA LEU A 28 3.02 -7.46 5.19
C LEU A 28 2.03 -7.85 6.30
N LEU A 29 1.19 -6.89 6.69
CA LEU A 29 0.15 -7.11 7.68
C LEU A 29 -0.85 -8.16 7.19
N ALA A 30 -1.28 -8.08 5.93
CA ALA A 30 -2.22 -9.01 5.31
C ALA A 30 -1.71 -10.46 5.31
N ARG A 31 -0.39 -10.64 5.26
CA ARG A 31 0.27 -11.97 5.27
C ARG A 31 0.67 -12.42 6.67
N GLY A 32 0.42 -11.62 7.70
CA GLY A 32 0.82 -11.95 9.07
C GLY A 32 2.33 -11.82 9.32
N ILE A 33 3.07 -11.15 8.45
CA ILE A 33 4.51 -10.92 8.61
C ILE A 33 4.76 -9.91 9.72
N ILE A 34 3.88 -8.91 9.84
CA ILE A 34 3.86 -7.94 10.94
C ILE A 34 2.48 -7.94 11.60
N ALA A 35 2.40 -7.51 12.84
CA ALA A 35 1.16 -7.55 13.62
C ALA A 35 0.34 -6.26 13.53
N THR A 36 0.99 -5.12 13.31
CA THR A 36 0.33 -3.81 13.28
C THR A 36 1.03 -2.86 12.31
N VAL A 37 0.29 -1.85 11.85
CA VAL A 37 0.81 -0.72 11.09
C VAL A 37 0.32 0.59 11.70
N GLY A 38 1.09 1.67 11.48
CA GLY A 38 0.69 3.01 11.94
C GLY A 38 -0.19 3.75 10.95
N ASP A 39 -0.03 3.44 9.67
CA ASP A 39 -0.75 4.11 8.58
C ASP A 39 -1.05 3.11 7.46
N VAL A 40 -1.87 3.54 6.50
CA VAL A 40 -2.25 2.75 5.33
C VAL A 40 -2.00 3.59 4.09
N ASP A 41 -1.20 3.04 3.17
CA ASP A 41 -0.92 3.66 1.87
C ASP A 41 -1.66 2.89 0.78
N ILE A 42 -2.29 3.62 -0.14
CA ILE A 42 -3.08 3.04 -1.22
C ILE A 42 -2.64 3.65 -2.55
N LEU A 43 -2.40 2.79 -3.54
CA LEU A 43 -2.26 3.19 -4.94
C LEU A 43 -3.64 3.13 -5.59
N ALA A 44 -4.03 4.18 -6.29
CA ALA A 44 -5.32 4.24 -6.98
C ALA A 44 -5.18 4.86 -8.37
N ARG A 45 -6.08 4.49 -9.26
CA ARG A 45 -6.15 5.00 -10.63
C ARG A 45 -7.61 5.16 -11.05
N GLY A 46 -7.86 5.89 -12.12
CA GLY A 46 -9.17 5.97 -12.76
C GLY A 46 -10.29 6.33 -11.79
N LEU A 47 -11.35 5.56 -11.79
CA LEU A 47 -12.54 5.82 -10.96
C LEU A 47 -12.24 5.73 -9.46
N ALA A 48 -11.32 4.85 -9.05
CA ALA A 48 -10.94 4.77 -7.64
C ALA A 48 -10.25 6.06 -7.19
N TRP A 49 -9.39 6.63 -8.02
CA TRP A 49 -8.75 7.92 -7.73
C TRP A 49 -9.79 9.05 -7.67
N GLN A 50 -10.72 9.10 -8.62
CA GLN A 50 -11.79 10.12 -8.62
C GLN A 50 -12.63 10.02 -7.34
N ALA A 51 -13.00 8.81 -6.94
CA ALA A 51 -13.72 8.59 -5.68
C ALA A 51 -12.89 8.98 -4.46
N ALA A 52 -11.60 8.62 -4.43
CA ALA A 52 -10.69 8.94 -3.32
C ALA A 52 -10.65 10.45 -3.05
N LYS A 53 -10.65 11.28 -4.09
CA LYS A 53 -10.62 12.74 -3.96
C LYS A 53 -11.84 13.31 -3.21
N THR A 54 -12.91 12.55 -3.12
CA THR A 54 -14.12 12.96 -2.37
C THR A 54 -14.09 12.47 -0.91
N ARG A 55 -13.11 11.63 -0.53
CA ARG A 55 -13.05 10.99 0.79
C ARG A 55 -12.14 11.72 1.78
N GLY A 56 -11.27 12.58 1.32
CA GLY A 56 -10.32 13.28 2.18
C GLY A 56 -9.77 14.53 1.55
N GLU A 57 -8.69 15.03 2.13
CA GLU A 57 -8.01 16.26 1.72
C GLU A 57 -6.96 15.98 0.67
N LEU A 58 -6.99 16.72 -0.44
CA LEU A 58 -5.94 16.66 -1.46
C LEU A 58 -4.74 17.49 -0.98
N VAL A 59 -3.61 16.83 -0.84
CA VAL A 59 -2.36 17.43 -0.35
C VAL A 59 -1.27 17.24 -1.40
N VAL A 60 -0.50 18.30 -1.66
CA VAL A 60 0.69 18.21 -2.51
C VAL A 60 1.89 17.95 -1.62
N LEU A 61 2.64 16.90 -1.91
CA LEU A 61 3.90 16.60 -1.22
C LEU A 61 4.99 17.46 -1.85
N PRO A 62 5.53 18.48 -1.13
CA PRO A 62 6.41 19.48 -1.75
C PRO A 62 7.75 18.90 -2.21
N GLU A 63 8.19 17.80 -1.63
CA GLU A 63 9.49 17.17 -1.93
C GLU A 63 9.52 16.48 -3.27
N CYS A 64 8.36 16.12 -3.83
CA CYS A 64 8.28 15.27 -5.01
C CYS A 64 7.19 15.71 -6.00
N ASP A 65 6.49 16.79 -5.72
CA ASP A 65 5.40 17.32 -6.55
C ASP A 65 4.32 16.26 -6.87
N VAL A 66 4.04 15.40 -5.90
CA VAL A 66 3.00 14.37 -6.00
C VAL A 66 1.80 14.78 -5.15
N SER A 67 0.62 14.72 -5.74
CA SER A 67 -0.63 14.95 -4.99
C SER A 67 -1.14 13.64 -4.41
N VAL A 68 -1.56 13.68 -3.17
CA VAL A 68 -2.16 12.54 -2.47
C VAL A 68 -3.44 12.98 -1.77
N VAL A 69 -4.32 12.04 -1.50
CA VAL A 69 -5.49 12.26 -0.64
C VAL A 69 -5.13 11.79 0.76
N SER A 70 -5.27 12.68 1.73
CA SER A 70 -5.00 12.40 3.15
C SER A 70 -6.31 12.28 3.91
N ILE A 71 -6.45 11.23 4.69
CA ILE A 71 -7.62 10.95 5.53
C ILE A 71 -7.14 10.76 6.96
N ASP A 72 -7.85 11.35 7.93
CA ASP A 72 -7.48 11.29 9.35
C ASP A 72 -6.02 11.71 9.58
N GLU A 73 -5.67 12.88 9.08
CA GLU A 73 -4.33 13.48 9.25
C GLU A 73 -3.19 12.56 8.77
N GLY A 74 -3.42 11.84 7.68
CA GLY A 74 -2.42 10.99 7.06
C GLY A 74 -2.41 9.54 7.54
N VAL A 75 -3.38 9.15 8.36
CA VAL A 75 -3.52 7.73 8.74
C VAL A 75 -3.80 6.87 7.52
N VAL A 76 -4.61 7.40 6.57
CA VAL A 76 -4.77 6.80 5.25
C VAL A 76 -4.30 7.80 4.21
N THR A 77 -3.40 7.37 3.33
CA THR A 77 -2.90 8.17 2.22
C THR A 77 -3.13 7.44 0.92
N ILE A 78 -3.80 8.10 -0.02
CA ILE A 78 -4.12 7.51 -1.33
C ILE A 78 -3.43 8.34 -2.40
N GLY A 79 -2.64 7.70 -3.25
CA GLY A 79 -1.92 8.38 -4.32
C GLY A 79 -1.98 7.61 -5.62
N THR A 80 -1.66 8.32 -6.73
CA THR A 80 -1.56 7.71 -8.06
C THR A 80 -0.16 7.21 -8.36
N LYS A 81 0.81 7.61 -7.56
CA LYS A 81 2.21 7.18 -7.62
C LYS A 81 2.91 7.54 -6.30
N TRP A 82 4.06 6.93 -6.05
CA TRP A 82 4.94 7.33 -4.97
C TRP A 82 6.23 7.92 -5.53
N ALA A 83 6.86 8.79 -4.74
CA ALA A 83 8.02 9.58 -5.17
C ALA A 83 9.33 8.78 -5.26
N ILE A 84 9.38 7.59 -4.72
CA ILE A 84 10.60 6.79 -4.64
C ILE A 84 10.52 5.67 -5.67
N GLY A 85 11.46 5.69 -6.62
CA GLY A 85 11.51 4.74 -7.71
C GLY A 85 10.41 4.92 -8.74
N GLU A 86 10.48 4.16 -9.80
CA GLU A 86 9.44 4.11 -10.82
C GLU A 86 8.60 2.86 -10.59
N ILE A 87 7.38 3.05 -10.10
CA ILE A 87 6.44 1.96 -9.94
C ILE A 87 5.45 2.02 -11.10
N ASP A 88 5.32 0.91 -11.81
CA ASP A 88 4.23 0.74 -12.77
C ASP A 88 2.94 0.53 -11.98
N VAL A 89 2.16 1.57 -11.82
CA VAL A 89 0.92 1.56 -11.02
C VAL A 89 -0.09 0.58 -11.59
N ASP A 90 -0.23 0.52 -12.90
CA ASP A 90 -1.15 -0.40 -13.54
C ASP A 90 -0.76 -1.86 -13.25
N TYR A 91 0.52 -2.19 -13.39
CA TYR A 91 1.01 -3.52 -13.07
C TYR A 91 0.83 -3.85 -11.58
N ALA A 92 1.13 -2.90 -10.70
CA ALA A 92 0.98 -3.11 -9.26
C ALA A 92 -0.48 -3.39 -8.86
N ILE A 93 -1.43 -2.70 -9.48
CA ILE A 93 -2.85 -2.90 -9.23
C ILE A 93 -3.36 -4.18 -9.90
N ASP A 94 -3.01 -4.40 -11.18
CA ASP A 94 -3.49 -5.56 -11.93
C ASP A 94 -2.95 -6.88 -11.41
N SER A 95 -1.72 -6.88 -10.85
CA SER A 95 -1.09 -8.08 -10.28
C SER A 95 -1.32 -8.24 -8.77
N ALA A 96 -2.11 -7.36 -8.15
CA ALA A 96 -2.33 -7.40 -6.71
C ALA A 96 -2.96 -8.72 -6.26
N ASP A 97 -2.59 -9.14 -5.05
CA ASP A 97 -3.17 -10.33 -4.42
C ASP A 97 -4.44 -9.95 -3.66
N PHE A 98 -5.49 -10.75 -3.84
CA PHE A 98 -6.73 -10.56 -3.09
C PHE A 98 -6.69 -11.39 -1.82
N ILE A 99 -6.72 -10.70 -0.68
CA ILE A 99 -6.78 -11.32 0.65
C ILE A 99 -7.92 -10.63 1.40
N SER A 100 -8.81 -11.42 1.99
CA SER A 100 -9.99 -10.90 2.71
C SER A 100 -10.84 -9.96 1.84
N GLY A 101 -10.90 -10.22 0.53
CA GLY A 101 -11.68 -9.45 -0.43
C GLY A 101 -11.08 -8.12 -0.86
N LEU A 102 -9.87 -7.79 -0.44
CA LEU A 102 -9.18 -6.56 -0.79
C LEU A 102 -7.90 -6.83 -1.60
N PRO A 103 -7.55 -5.91 -2.52
CA PRO A 103 -6.32 -6.03 -3.30
C PRO A 103 -5.12 -5.46 -2.53
N TRP A 104 -4.04 -6.23 -2.45
CA TRP A 104 -2.78 -5.87 -1.80
C TRP A 104 -1.64 -6.01 -2.80
N VAL A 105 -0.77 -5.02 -2.87
CA VAL A 105 0.38 -5.06 -3.78
C VAL A 105 1.25 -6.28 -3.45
N ARG A 106 1.78 -6.94 -4.47
CA ARG A 106 2.66 -8.11 -4.35
C ARG A 106 3.85 -7.80 -3.46
N LEU A 107 4.25 -8.77 -2.67
CA LEU A 107 5.36 -8.59 -1.72
C LEU A 107 6.71 -8.33 -2.39
N ASP A 108 6.94 -8.84 -3.59
CA ASP A 108 8.19 -8.57 -4.34
C ASP A 108 8.28 -7.09 -4.74
N LEU A 109 7.16 -6.47 -5.14
CA LEU A 109 7.12 -5.04 -5.45
C LEU A 109 7.28 -4.20 -4.19
N VAL A 110 6.68 -4.62 -3.08
CA VAL A 110 6.83 -3.95 -1.78
C VAL A 110 8.29 -4.01 -1.32
N ALA A 111 8.94 -5.17 -1.46
CA ALA A 111 10.35 -5.34 -1.09
C ALA A 111 11.27 -4.41 -1.89
N GLU A 112 11.02 -4.29 -3.20
CA GLU A 112 11.79 -3.39 -4.06
C GLU A 112 11.63 -1.93 -3.62
N TYR A 113 10.39 -1.50 -3.37
CA TYR A 113 10.13 -0.15 -2.86
C TYR A 113 10.84 0.12 -1.54
N LYS A 114 10.77 -0.80 -0.59
CA LYS A 114 11.41 -0.64 0.72
C LYS A 114 12.93 -0.58 0.61
N ARG A 115 13.51 -1.34 -0.32
CA ARG A 115 14.94 -1.29 -0.59
C ARG A 115 15.36 0.08 -1.10
N LEU A 116 14.58 0.68 -2.00
CA LEU A 116 14.84 2.01 -2.54
C LEU A 116 14.60 3.11 -1.51
N ALA A 117 13.56 3.01 -0.71
CA ALA A 117 13.23 3.99 0.33
C ALA A 117 14.28 4.01 1.44
N GLY A 118 14.76 2.86 1.88
CA GLY A 118 15.90 2.71 2.78
C GLY A 118 15.78 3.33 4.15
N ARG A 119 14.57 3.71 4.59
CA ARG A 119 14.36 4.22 5.96
C ARG A 119 14.53 3.10 6.98
N PRO A 120 14.85 3.40 8.27
CA PRO A 120 15.02 2.34 9.28
C PRO A 120 13.86 1.35 9.35
N LYS A 121 12.62 1.83 9.27
CA LYS A 121 11.43 1.00 9.23
C LYS A 121 11.41 0.10 7.99
N ASP A 122 11.79 0.64 6.83
CA ASP A 122 11.81 -0.10 5.58
C ASP A 122 12.86 -1.20 5.60
N LEU A 123 14.04 -0.94 6.15
CA LEU A 123 15.11 -1.92 6.28
C LEU A 123 14.71 -3.05 7.24
N ALA A 124 14.04 -2.73 8.34
CA ALA A 124 13.53 -3.74 9.28
C ALA A 124 12.48 -4.63 8.60
N HIS A 125 11.54 -4.05 7.88
CA HIS A 125 10.53 -4.80 7.13
C HIS A 125 11.15 -5.63 6.01
N LEU A 126 12.16 -5.10 5.32
CA LEU A 126 12.87 -5.83 4.26
C LEU A 126 13.53 -7.09 4.82
N GLY A 127 14.14 -7.01 6.01
CA GLY A 127 14.69 -8.19 6.67
C GLY A 127 13.65 -9.27 6.94
N LEU A 128 12.47 -8.88 7.40
CA LEU A 128 11.34 -9.80 7.62
C LEU A 128 10.86 -10.42 6.29
N LEU A 129 10.79 -9.63 5.23
CA LEU A 129 10.40 -10.11 3.90
C LEU A 129 11.41 -11.12 3.35
N GLU A 130 12.70 -10.83 3.47
CA GLU A 130 13.76 -11.74 3.02
C GLU A 130 13.70 -13.08 3.74
N ALA A 131 13.49 -13.07 5.06
CA ALA A 131 13.32 -14.30 5.85
C ALA A 131 12.05 -15.05 5.41
N TRP A 132 10.98 -14.34 5.10
CA TRP A 132 9.73 -14.95 4.65
C TRP A 132 9.90 -15.63 3.28
N PHE A 133 10.62 -15.01 2.33
CA PHE A 133 10.94 -15.63 1.04
C PHE A 133 11.88 -16.82 1.19
N GLU A 134 12.90 -16.72 2.05
CA GLU A 134 13.83 -17.81 2.33
C GLU A 134 13.14 -19.04 2.92
N ALA A 135 12.04 -18.85 3.63
CA ALA A 135 11.22 -19.93 4.15
C ALA A 135 10.42 -20.67 3.07
N GLY A 136 10.58 -20.32 1.79
CA GLY A 136 9.91 -20.97 0.67
C GLY A 136 8.56 -20.37 0.31
N ASN A 137 8.19 -19.24 0.87
CA ASN A 137 6.94 -18.56 0.53
C ASN A 137 7.07 -17.81 -0.79
N HIS A 138 5.95 -17.70 -1.50
CA HIS A 138 5.88 -16.96 -2.75
C HIS A 138 5.45 -15.50 -2.51
N PRO A 139 5.90 -14.55 -3.38
CA PRO A 139 5.50 -13.15 -3.26
C PRO A 139 4.02 -12.90 -3.53
N THR A 140 3.32 -13.88 -4.09
CA THR A 140 1.87 -13.87 -4.35
C THR A 140 1.22 -15.10 -3.72
N ASN A 141 -0.10 -15.08 -3.63
CA ASN A 141 -0.88 -16.26 -3.18
C ASN A 141 -0.86 -17.39 -4.19
#